data_f274f8be2ec645917309943d9f2a098b
#
_entry.id   f274f8be2ec645917309943d9f2a098b
#
_cell.length_a   1.000
_cell.length_b   1.000
_cell.length_c   1.000
_cell.angle_alpha   90.00
_cell.angle_beta   90.00
_cell.angle_gamma   90.00
#
_symmetry.space_group_name_H-M   'P 1'
#
loop_
_entity.id
_entity.type
_entity.pdbx_description
1 polymer ?
#
loop_
_entity_poly.entity_id
_entity_poly.type
_entity_poly.pdbx_seq_one_letter_code
_entity_poly.pdbx_strand_id
1 'polypeptide(L)'
;MTFHYPNGKRYVAAAVDTAASKSKDKKWSYGKRGMTLEEDINETNQYYLDQGLAVIHKKPTPVQIVDVNYPKRSAAVIKEAYFKQASTTDYNGVYKGRYIDFEAKETKLETSFPLKNFHVHQIEHMKQVVRHGAICFVLLRFSLADEVYYLEAKHLLAFWQRMLDGGRKSITKTEVENLGCLIPLGFQPRINYIKVINNLYHL
;
A
#
# COMPACT_ATOMS: atom_id res chain seq x y z
N MET A 1 7.58 26.28 30.77
CA MET A 1 8.55 25.19 31.01
C MET A 1 9.64 25.28 29.97
N THR A 2 10.91 25.27 30.37
CA THR A 2 12.05 25.35 29.44
C THR A 2 12.61 23.95 29.25
N PHE A 3 12.64 23.48 27.99
CA PHE A 3 13.21 22.17 27.65
C PHE A 3 14.71 22.28 27.43
N HIS A 4 15.48 21.29 27.92
CA HIS A 4 16.93 21.19 27.74
C HIS A 4 17.26 19.84 27.08
N TYR A 5 18.32 19.83 26.26
CA TYR A 5 18.89 18.59 25.75
C TYR A 5 19.58 17.80 26.87
N PRO A 6 19.79 16.48 26.73
CA PRO A 6 20.50 15.67 27.71
C PRO A 6 21.92 16.15 28.01
N ASN A 7 22.52 16.98 27.17
CA ASN A 7 23.83 17.63 27.37
C ASN A 7 23.77 18.97 28.12
N GLY A 8 22.59 19.32 28.71
CA GLY A 8 22.39 20.53 29.50
C GLY A 8 22.17 21.82 28.69
N LYS A 9 22.25 21.78 27.36
CA LYS A 9 22.01 22.96 26.51
C LYS A 9 20.51 23.24 26.38
N ARG A 10 20.17 24.53 26.48
CA ARG A 10 18.76 25.01 26.30
C ARG A 10 18.27 24.72 24.90
N TYR A 11 17.06 24.13 24.78
CA TYR A 11 16.39 23.99 23.50
C TYR A 11 15.96 25.38 23.02
N VAL A 12 16.47 25.84 21.89
CA VAL A 12 16.01 27.02 21.17
C VAL A 12 15.31 26.50 19.92
N ALA A 13 13.98 26.67 19.84
CA ALA A 13 13.27 26.36 18.62
C ALA A 13 13.88 27.23 17.49
N ALA A 14 14.32 26.60 16.43
CA ALA A 14 14.73 27.32 15.23
C ALA A 14 13.54 28.18 14.79
N ALA A 15 13.81 29.49 14.57
CA ALA A 15 12.82 30.34 13.96
C ALA A 15 12.39 29.69 12.64
N VAL A 16 11.09 29.44 12.50
CA VAL A 16 10.52 29.02 11.23
C VAL A 16 10.66 30.22 10.32
N ASP A 17 11.69 30.22 9.48
CA ASP A 17 11.77 31.15 8.37
C ASP A 17 10.52 30.90 7.52
N THR A 18 9.56 31.84 7.63
CA THR A 18 8.44 31.98 6.72
C THR A 18 8.94 32.54 5.38
N ALA A 19 9.99 31.93 4.84
CA ALA A 19 10.29 32.08 3.44
C ALA A 19 9.18 31.32 2.70
N ALA A 20 8.27 32.09 2.11
CA ALA A 20 7.21 31.60 1.25
C ALA A 20 7.80 30.50 0.33
N SER A 21 7.45 29.25 0.63
CA SER A 21 7.71 28.17 -0.29
C SER A 21 6.88 28.50 -1.53
N LYS A 22 7.55 29.00 -2.57
CA LYS A 22 6.99 29.00 -3.92
C LYS A 22 6.55 27.58 -4.15
N SER A 23 5.25 27.36 -4.10
CA SER A 23 4.64 26.13 -4.60
C SER A 23 5.19 25.94 -6.01
N LYS A 24 6.09 24.99 -6.18
CA LYS A 24 6.35 24.47 -7.52
C LYS A 24 5.02 23.88 -7.94
N ASP A 25 4.26 24.64 -8.71
CA ASP A 25 3.17 24.11 -9.51
C ASP A 25 3.75 22.93 -10.28
N LYS A 26 3.52 21.72 -9.75
CA LYS A 26 3.75 20.49 -10.51
C LYS A 26 2.80 20.61 -11.69
N LYS A 27 3.33 21.01 -12.86
CA LYS A 27 2.63 20.91 -14.13
C LYS A 27 2.11 19.47 -14.22
N TRP A 28 0.80 19.35 -14.07
CA TRP A 28 0.07 18.09 -14.24
C TRP A 28 0.26 17.68 -15.70
N SER A 29 1.13 16.71 -15.91
CA SER A 29 1.35 16.13 -17.24
C SER A 29 0.08 15.36 -17.62
N TYR A 30 -0.63 15.88 -18.61
CA TYR A 30 -1.69 15.17 -19.35
C TYR A 30 -1.06 14.02 -20.13
N GLY A 31 -0.82 12.87 -19.50
CA GLY A 31 -0.16 11.76 -20.16
C GLY A 31 0.15 10.58 -19.24
N LYS A 32 -0.73 10.27 -18.26
CA LYS A 32 -0.53 9.14 -17.33
C LYS A 32 -0.94 7.77 -17.92
N ARG A 33 -0.75 7.57 -19.23
CA ARG A 33 -0.82 6.22 -19.80
C ARG A 33 0.50 5.50 -19.47
N GLY A 34 0.46 4.55 -18.55
CA GLY A 34 1.61 3.71 -18.20
C GLY A 34 2.10 3.81 -16.75
N MET A 35 1.35 4.47 -15.84
CA MET A 35 1.65 4.38 -14.42
C MET A 35 1.41 2.95 -13.92
N THR A 36 2.29 2.49 -13.06
CA THR A 36 2.11 1.21 -12.36
C THR A 36 0.95 1.29 -11.38
N LEU A 37 0.37 0.14 -11.03
CA LEU A 37 -0.67 0.08 -9.99
C LEU A 37 -0.19 0.69 -8.67
N GLU A 38 1.08 0.49 -8.34
CA GLU A 38 1.70 1.04 -7.13
C GLU A 38 1.72 2.58 -7.14
N GLU A 39 2.09 3.21 -8.25
CA GLU A 39 2.10 4.66 -8.39
C GLU A 39 0.68 5.24 -8.26
N ASP A 40 -0.31 4.63 -8.92
CA ASP A 40 -1.71 5.03 -8.83
C ASP A 40 -2.25 4.93 -7.39
N ILE A 41 -1.86 3.88 -6.63
CA ILE A 41 -2.24 3.70 -5.22
C ILE A 41 -1.54 4.73 -4.34
N ASN A 42 -0.25 4.98 -4.53
CA ASN A 42 0.50 5.95 -3.74
C ASN A 42 -0.05 7.36 -3.90
N GLU A 43 -0.41 7.78 -5.14
CA GLU A 43 -1.10 9.05 -5.37
C GLU A 43 -2.49 9.10 -4.72
N THR A 44 -3.24 8.01 -4.80
CA THR A 44 -4.55 7.88 -4.15
C THR A 44 -4.42 8.02 -2.63
N ASN A 45 -3.45 7.34 -2.02
CA ASN A 45 -3.22 7.41 -0.57
C ASN A 45 -2.77 8.82 -0.13
N GLN A 46 -1.94 9.49 -0.93
CA GLN A 46 -1.56 10.86 -0.67
C GLN A 46 -2.78 11.80 -0.74
N TYR A 47 -3.64 11.62 -1.73
CA TYR A 47 -4.89 12.36 -1.81
C TYR A 47 -5.77 12.14 -0.57
N TYR A 48 -5.92 10.91 -0.10
CA TYR A 48 -6.70 10.63 1.11
C TYR A 48 -6.11 11.31 2.34
N LEU A 49 -4.80 11.34 2.48
CA LEU A 49 -4.10 12.00 3.57
C LEU A 49 -4.32 13.52 3.49
N ASP A 50 -4.13 14.14 2.33
CA ASP A 50 -4.28 15.59 2.10
C ASP A 50 -5.71 16.08 2.35
N GLN A 51 -6.70 15.22 2.06
CA GLN A 51 -8.12 15.53 2.30
C GLN A 51 -8.60 15.12 3.71
N GLY A 52 -7.72 14.60 4.56
CA GLY A 52 -8.09 14.13 5.90
C GLY A 52 -9.08 12.95 5.90
N LEU A 53 -9.15 12.18 4.80
CA LEU A 53 -10.09 11.06 4.65
C LEU A 53 -9.58 9.81 5.34
N ALA A 54 -8.32 9.45 5.12
CA ALA A 54 -7.69 8.25 5.69
C ALA A 54 -6.19 8.44 5.82
N VAL A 55 -5.56 7.64 6.69
CA VAL A 55 -4.11 7.57 6.86
C VAL A 55 -3.66 6.19 6.44
N ILE A 56 -3.16 6.07 5.22
CA ILE A 56 -2.73 4.79 4.63
C ILE A 56 -1.36 4.98 3.99
N HIS A 57 -0.43 4.10 4.32
CA HIS A 57 0.95 4.19 3.87
C HIS A 57 1.41 2.90 3.19
N LYS A 58 2.32 3.06 2.24
CA LYS A 58 3.13 1.95 1.77
C LYS A 58 4.15 1.58 2.85
N LYS A 59 4.24 0.31 3.19
CA LYS A 59 5.24 -0.19 4.13
C LYS A 59 6.63 -0.10 3.50
N PRO A 60 7.66 0.35 4.24
CA PRO A 60 9.02 0.41 3.72
C PRO A 60 9.54 -1.01 3.46
N THR A 61 10.34 -1.16 2.41
CA THR A 61 11.07 -2.41 2.15
C THR A 61 12.05 -2.68 3.30
N PRO A 62 11.95 -3.81 4.00
CA PRO A 62 12.83 -4.10 5.11
C PRO A 62 14.25 -4.38 4.61
N VAL A 63 15.24 -3.76 5.26
CA VAL A 63 16.66 -4.00 4.99
C VAL A 63 17.38 -4.40 6.26
N GLN A 64 18.33 -5.31 6.15
CA GLN A 64 19.28 -5.62 7.20
C GLN A 64 20.59 -4.90 6.91
N ILE A 65 20.91 -3.95 7.79
CA ILE A 65 22.16 -3.21 7.72
C ILE A 65 23.27 -4.12 8.30
N VAL A 66 24.38 -4.25 7.57
CA VAL A 66 25.55 -5.07 7.96
C VAL A 66 26.73 -4.18 8.29
N ASP A 67 27.03 -3.18 7.46
CA ASP A 67 28.14 -2.24 7.69
C ASP A 67 27.70 -0.78 7.54
N VAL A 68 28.09 0.03 8.53
CA VAL A 68 27.81 1.47 8.54
C VAL A 68 29.10 2.23 8.86
N ASN A 69 29.44 3.17 8.01
CA ASN A 69 30.51 4.11 8.28
C ASN A 69 29.96 5.30 9.08
N TYR A 70 30.48 5.52 10.30
CA TYR A 70 30.10 6.60 11.20
C TYR A 70 31.23 7.65 11.35
N PRO A 71 31.57 8.46 10.35
CA PRO A 71 32.54 9.53 10.56
C PRO A 71 32.00 10.59 11.54
N LYS A 72 30.69 10.86 11.52
CA LYS A 72 29.93 11.69 12.48
C LYS A 72 28.46 11.21 12.49
N ARG A 73 27.74 11.47 13.62
CA ARG A 73 26.32 11.08 13.77
C ARG A 73 25.38 11.55 12.64
N SER A 74 25.67 12.75 12.08
CA SER A 74 24.93 13.37 10.97
C SER A 74 25.39 12.93 9.58
N ALA A 75 26.44 12.10 9.49
CA ALA A 75 27.05 11.67 8.23
C ALA A 75 27.22 10.14 8.19
N ALA A 76 26.33 9.40 8.85
CA ALA A 76 26.31 7.95 8.79
C ALA A 76 25.94 7.49 7.37
N VAL A 77 26.76 6.63 6.79
CA VAL A 77 26.53 6.06 5.45
C VAL A 77 26.48 4.54 5.57
N ILE A 78 25.40 3.96 5.11
CA ILE A 78 25.29 2.50 5.01
C ILE A 78 26.17 2.05 3.85
N LYS A 79 27.18 1.24 4.14
CA LYS A 79 28.08 0.66 3.14
C LYS A 79 27.55 -0.66 2.61
N GLU A 80 26.90 -1.44 3.46
CA GLU A 80 26.37 -2.76 3.09
C GLU A 80 25.05 -3.02 3.80
N ALA A 81 24.04 -3.42 3.01
CA ALA A 81 22.74 -3.83 3.52
C ALA A 81 22.14 -4.90 2.59
N TYR A 82 21.42 -5.85 3.16
CA TYR A 82 20.70 -6.89 2.43
C TYR A 82 19.20 -6.67 2.57
N PHE A 83 18.46 -6.91 1.47
CA PHE A 83 17.01 -6.94 1.54
C PHE A 83 16.55 -8.12 2.38
N LYS A 84 15.72 -7.84 3.39
CA LYS A 84 15.01 -8.88 4.12
C LYS A 84 13.72 -9.23 3.38
N GLN A 85 13.31 -10.48 3.52
CA GLN A 85 11.99 -10.88 3.06
C GLN A 85 10.94 -10.11 3.87
N ALA A 86 10.05 -9.41 3.18
CA ALA A 86 8.89 -8.80 3.82
C ALA A 86 8.04 -9.91 4.48
N SER A 87 7.51 -9.64 5.67
CA SER A 87 6.67 -10.59 6.41
C SER A 87 5.18 -10.24 6.32
N THR A 88 4.85 -9.16 5.65
CA THR A 88 3.49 -8.57 5.59
C THR A 88 3.11 -8.20 4.16
N THR A 89 1.93 -7.65 3.99
CA THR A 89 1.45 -6.97 2.77
C THR A 89 2.15 -5.63 2.57
N ASP A 90 1.94 -4.99 1.41
CA ASP A 90 2.64 -3.76 1.04
C ASP A 90 2.04 -2.48 1.64
N TYR A 91 0.75 -2.48 2.01
CA TYR A 91 0.04 -1.29 2.49
C TYR A 91 -0.70 -1.54 3.79
N ASN A 92 -0.71 -0.53 4.66
CA ASN A 92 -1.57 -0.53 5.83
C ASN A 92 -1.94 0.89 6.27
N GLY A 93 -2.95 0.98 7.13
CA GLY A 93 -3.37 2.27 7.67
C GLY A 93 -4.64 2.20 8.49
N VAL A 94 -5.27 3.37 8.66
CA VAL A 94 -6.50 3.53 9.43
C VAL A 94 -7.50 4.35 8.64
N TYR A 95 -8.74 3.88 8.62
CA TYR A 95 -9.90 4.57 8.08
C TYR A 95 -11.09 4.42 9.02
N LYS A 96 -11.68 5.54 9.49
CA LYS A 96 -12.84 5.56 10.41
C LYS A 96 -12.68 4.59 11.59
N GLY A 97 -11.52 4.58 12.23
CA GLY A 97 -11.23 3.72 13.38
C GLY A 97 -10.99 2.24 13.03
N ARG A 98 -11.04 1.85 11.76
CA ARG A 98 -10.75 0.49 11.30
C ARG A 98 -9.32 0.39 10.78
N TYR A 99 -8.63 -0.67 11.20
CA TYR A 99 -7.34 -1.02 10.59
C TYR A 99 -7.57 -1.57 9.19
N ILE A 100 -6.81 -1.04 8.24
CA ILE A 100 -6.81 -1.46 6.84
C ILE A 100 -5.46 -2.09 6.53
N ASP A 101 -5.47 -3.21 5.83
CA ASP A 101 -4.27 -3.91 5.39
C ASP A 101 -4.52 -4.50 4.00
N PHE A 102 -3.65 -4.24 3.03
CA PHE A 102 -3.86 -4.77 1.70
C PHE A 102 -2.58 -4.94 0.88
N GLU A 103 -2.71 -5.79 -0.11
CA GLU A 103 -1.70 -6.07 -1.11
C GLU A 103 -2.16 -5.55 -2.48
N ALA A 104 -1.22 -5.14 -3.33
CA ALA A 104 -1.50 -4.71 -4.68
C ALA A 104 -0.70 -5.54 -5.68
N LYS A 105 -1.38 -6.14 -6.62
CA LYS A 105 -0.75 -6.99 -7.66
C LYS A 105 -1.34 -6.70 -9.03
N GLU A 106 -0.52 -6.77 -10.06
CA GLU A 106 -0.99 -6.63 -11.44
C GLU A 106 -0.60 -7.83 -12.30
N THR A 107 -1.35 -8.05 -13.37
CA THR A 107 -1.09 -9.08 -14.37
C THR A 107 -1.36 -8.57 -15.77
N LYS A 108 -0.59 -9.07 -16.73
CA LYS A 108 -0.84 -8.86 -18.17
C LYS A 108 -1.75 -9.94 -18.78
N LEU A 109 -2.13 -10.97 -18.01
CA LEU A 109 -3.06 -11.99 -18.48
C LEU A 109 -4.48 -11.43 -18.48
N GLU A 110 -5.21 -11.65 -19.55
CA GLU A 110 -6.57 -11.11 -19.73
C GLU A 110 -7.64 -11.92 -19.01
N THR A 111 -7.43 -13.23 -18.88
CA THR A 111 -8.49 -14.17 -18.46
C THR A 111 -8.32 -14.72 -17.06
N SER A 112 -7.15 -14.51 -16.44
CA SER A 112 -6.87 -15.07 -15.11
C SER A 112 -5.77 -14.33 -14.36
N PHE A 113 -5.81 -14.45 -13.04
CA PHE A 113 -4.80 -13.91 -12.13
C PHE A 113 -4.03 -15.05 -11.48
N PRO A 114 -2.71 -15.22 -11.73
CA PRO A 114 -1.92 -16.32 -11.16
C PRO A 114 -1.71 -16.16 -9.65
N LEU A 115 -2.02 -17.20 -8.88
CA LEU A 115 -1.79 -17.21 -7.43
C LEU A 115 -0.32 -17.18 -7.05
N LYS A 116 0.60 -17.58 -7.95
CA LYS A 116 2.06 -17.47 -7.75
C LYS A 116 2.56 -16.03 -7.56
N ASN A 117 1.75 -15.02 -7.93
CA ASN A 117 2.07 -13.62 -7.71
C ASN A 117 1.98 -13.22 -6.23
N PHE A 118 1.37 -14.06 -5.39
CA PHE A 118 1.33 -13.89 -3.95
C PHE A 118 2.37 -14.77 -3.27
N HIS A 119 3.03 -14.23 -2.25
CA HIS A 119 3.96 -14.99 -1.44
C HIS A 119 3.27 -15.61 -0.22
N VAL A 120 3.73 -16.76 0.23
CA VAL A 120 3.16 -17.48 1.37
C VAL A 120 3.05 -16.57 2.61
N HIS A 121 4.09 -15.78 2.91
CA HIS A 121 4.08 -14.87 4.06
C HIS A 121 2.98 -13.81 3.98
N GLN A 122 2.65 -13.31 2.76
CA GLN A 122 1.56 -12.35 2.55
C GLN A 122 0.20 -13.01 2.85
N ILE A 123 0.00 -14.24 2.40
CA ILE A 123 -1.21 -15.03 2.66
C ILE A 123 -1.39 -15.29 4.16
N GLU A 124 -0.33 -15.74 4.84
CA GLU A 124 -0.39 -15.99 6.29
C GLU A 124 -0.63 -14.69 7.08
N HIS A 125 -0.02 -13.58 6.68
CA HIS A 125 -0.29 -12.29 7.27
C HIS A 125 -1.76 -11.87 7.10
N MET A 126 -2.29 -11.91 5.86
CA MET A 126 -3.70 -11.56 5.59
C MET A 126 -4.67 -12.43 6.39
N LYS A 127 -4.37 -13.73 6.54
CA LYS A 127 -5.16 -14.67 7.34
C LYS A 127 -5.25 -14.23 8.80
N GLN A 128 -4.12 -13.80 9.39
CA GLN A 128 -4.10 -13.28 10.76
C GLN A 128 -4.87 -11.95 10.86
N VAL A 129 -4.65 -11.03 9.93
CA VAL A 129 -5.32 -9.72 9.90
C VAL A 129 -6.85 -9.88 9.83
N VAL A 130 -7.35 -10.77 8.96
CA VAL A 130 -8.78 -11.11 8.84
C VAL A 130 -9.32 -11.70 10.15
N ARG A 131 -8.57 -12.62 10.77
CA ARG A 131 -8.96 -13.24 12.05
C ARG A 131 -9.16 -12.23 13.17
N HIS A 132 -8.41 -11.14 13.15
CA HIS A 132 -8.50 -10.05 14.11
C HIS A 132 -9.53 -8.95 13.74
N GLY A 133 -10.35 -9.18 12.71
CA GLY A 133 -11.48 -8.32 12.35
C GLY A 133 -11.11 -7.03 11.62
N ALA A 134 -9.90 -6.92 11.10
CA ALA A 134 -9.49 -5.80 10.27
C ALA A 134 -10.05 -5.91 8.84
N ILE A 135 -10.10 -4.77 8.13
CA ILE A 135 -10.45 -4.73 6.72
C ILE A 135 -9.22 -5.13 5.91
N CYS A 136 -9.22 -6.35 5.38
CA CYS A 136 -8.13 -6.90 4.60
C CYS A 136 -8.59 -7.27 3.20
N PHE A 137 -7.84 -6.84 2.17
CA PHE A 137 -8.20 -7.03 0.78
C PHE A 137 -6.97 -7.03 -0.14
N VAL A 138 -7.20 -7.28 -1.42
CA VAL A 138 -6.19 -7.11 -2.48
C VAL A 138 -6.75 -6.22 -3.58
N LEU A 139 -5.88 -5.39 -4.15
CA LEU A 139 -6.15 -4.66 -5.39
C LEU A 139 -5.50 -5.41 -6.54
N LEU A 140 -6.33 -5.89 -7.47
CA LEU A 140 -5.91 -6.68 -8.62
C LEU A 140 -6.09 -5.86 -9.90
N ARG A 141 -4.98 -5.59 -10.62
CA ARG A 141 -5.06 -4.91 -11.93
C ARG A 141 -4.84 -5.89 -13.06
N PHE A 142 -5.77 -5.91 -14.01
CA PHE A 142 -5.60 -6.51 -15.33
C PHE A 142 -5.07 -5.42 -16.26
N SER A 143 -3.73 -5.36 -16.43
CA SER A 143 -3.06 -4.21 -17.03
C SER A 143 -3.43 -3.97 -18.50
N LEU A 144 -3.75 -5.03 -19.27
CA LEU A 144 -4.16 -4.88 -20.68
C LEU A 144 -5.56 -4.26 -20.83
N ALA A 145 -6.46 -4.56 -19.91
CA ALA A 145 -7.82 -4.00 -19.87
C ALA A 145 -7.90 -2.67 -19.10
N ASP A 146 -6.84 -2.30 -18.38
CA ASP A 146 -6.76 -1.19 -17.41
C ASP A 146 -7.90 -1.24 -16.37
N GLU A 147 -8.23 -2.44 -15.91
CA GLU A 147 -9.26 -2.70 -14.91
C GLU A 147 -8.63 -3.01 -13.56
N VAL A 148 -9.14 -2.37 -12.51
CA VAL A 148 -8.72 -2.59 -11.13
C VAL A 148 -9.90 -3.12 -10.32
N TYR A 149 -9.69 -4.25 -9.66
CA TYR A 149 -10.68 -4.89 -8.80
C TYR A 149 -10.25 -4.86 -7.34
N TYR A 150 -11.17 -4.51 -6.48
CA TYR A 150 -11.09 -4.77 -5.04
C TYR A 150 -11.60 -6.19 -4.77
N LEU A 151 -10.79 -7.03 -4.14
CA LEU A 151 -11.18 -8.38 -3.72
C LEU A 151 -10.89 -8.56 -2.23
N GLU A 152 -11.91 -8.85 -1.43
CA GLU A 152 -11.70 -9.14 0.00
C GLU A 152 -10.75 -10.32 0.20
N ALA A 153 -9.86 -10.21 1.19
CA ALA A 153 -8.87 -11.24 1.46
C ALA A 153 -9.48 -12.63 1.72
N LYS A 154 -10.69 -12.70 2.28
CA LYS A 154 -11.40 -13.98 2.50
C LYS A 154 -11.57 -14.79 1.21
N HIS A 155 -11.82 -14.13 0.08
CA HIS A 155 -11.95 -14.80 -1.22
C HIS A 155 -10.59 -15.26 -1.75
N LEU A 156 -9.55 -14.42 -1.64
CA LEU A 156 -8.19 -14.83 -1.99
C LEU A 156 -7.74 -16.03 -1.17
N LEU A 157 -8.01 -16.05 0.14
CA LEU A 157 -7.68 -17.16 1.03
C LEU A 157 -8.40 -18.46 0.62
N ALA A 158 -9.66 -18.38 0.19
CA ALA A 158 -10.40 -19.52 -0.33
C ALA A 158 -9.78 -20.06 -1.64
N PHE A 159 -9.38 -19.18 -2.56
CA PHE A 159 -8.69 -19.57 -3.78
C PHE A 159 -7.31 -20.18 -3.50
N TRP A 160 -6.59 -19.64 -2.52
CA TRP A 160 -5.31 -20.19 -2.09
C TRP A 160 -5.48 -21.58 -1.51
N GLN A 161 -6.48 -21.80 -0.65
CA GLN A 161 -6.78 -23.13 -0.11
C GLN A 161 -7.15 -24.10 -1.22
N ARG A 162 -8.01 -23.70 -2.17
CA ARG A 162 -8.34 -24.50 -3.35
C ARG A 162 -7.08 -24.98 -4.10
N MET A 163 -6.09 -24.08 -4.27
CA MET A 163 -4.82 -24.44 -4.91
C MET A 163 -4.04 -25.47 -4.09
N LEU A 164 -3.99 -25.31 -2.75
CA LEU A 164 -3.30 -26.26 -1.86
C LEU A 164 -3.95 -27.65 -1.90
N ASP A 165 -5.27 -27.71 -2.07
CA ASP A 165 -6.05 -28.95 -2.19
C ASP A 165 -5.94 -29.59 -3.61
N GLY A 166 -4.98 -29.12 -4.41
CA GLY A 166 -4.71 -29.66 -5.75
C GLY A 166 -5.54 -29.05 -6.88
N GLY A 167 -6.33 -28.01 -6.58
CA GLY A 167 -7.13 -27.31 -7.56
C GLY A 167 -6.37 -26.26 -8.39
N ARG A 168 -7.12 -25.38 -9.03
CA ARG A 168 -6.59 -24.37 -9.96
C ARG A 168 -5.60 -23.42 -9.29
N LYS A 169 -4.44 -23.19 -9.93
CA LYS A 169 -3.36 -22.29 -9.47
C LYS A 169 -3.54 -20.82 -9.90
N SER A 170 -4.75 -20.45 -10.29
CA SER A 170 -5.11 -19.08 -10.68
C SER A 170 -6.56 -18.79 -10.34
N ILE A 171 -6.88 -17.52 -10.23
CA ILE A 171 -8.26 -16.99 -10.14
C ILE A 171 -8.67 -16.61 -11.55
N THR A 172 -9.81 -17.05 -12.05
CA THR A 172 -10.32 -16.60 -13.35
C THR A 172 -10.79 -15.15 -13.26
N LYS A 173 -10.76 -14.41 -14.38
CA LYS A 173 -11.31 -13.05 -14.42
C LYS A 173 -12.78 -13.04 -14.00
N THR A 174 -13.56 -14.01 -14.48
CA THR A 174 -14.98 -14.17 -14.09
C THR A 174 -15.15 -14.38 -12.57
N GLU A 175 -14.26 -15.14 -11.90
CA GLU A 175 -14.30 -15.27 -10.43
C GLU A 175 -13.99 -13.94 -9.74
N VAL A 176 -13.04 -13.15 -10.28
CA VAL A 176 -12.73 -11.81 -9.76
C VAL A 176 -13.90 -10.86 -9.97
N GLU A 177 -14.56 -10.90 -11.12
CA GLU A 177 -15.75 -10.10 -11.46
C GLU A 177 -16.94 -10.42 -10.56
N ASN A 178 -17.17 -11.71 -10.26
CA ASN A 178 -18.30 -12.16 -9.45
C ASN A 178 -18.14 -11.92 -7.95
N LEU A 179 -16.91 -11.96 -7.43
CA LEU A 179 -16.62 -11.88 -5.98
C LEU A 179 -15.95 -10.58 -5.56
N GLY A 180 -15.43 -9.84 -6.51
CA GLY A 180 -14.78 -8.55 -6.29
C GLY A 180 -15.67 -7.38 -6.71
N CYS A 181 -15.14 -6.19 -6.53
CA CYS A 181 -15.77 -4.95 -6.97
C CYS A 181 -14.85 -4.24 -7.96
N LEU A 182 -15.31 -4.02 -9.19
CA LEU A 182 -14.62 -3.18 -10.14
C LEU A 182 -14.55 -1.74 -9.61
N ILE A 183 -13.35 -1.17 -9.57
CA ILE A 183 -13.12 0.23 -9.20
C ILE A 183 -13.02 1.06 -10.49
N PRO A 184 -13.98 1.91 -10.78
CA PRO A 184 -13.85 2.85 -11.90
C PRO A 184 -12.63 3.76 -11.66
N LEU A 185 -11.73 3.82 -12.64
CA LEU A 185 -10.56 4.69 -12.57
C LEU A 185 -11.00 6.15 -12.70
N GLY A 186 -10.70 6.93 -11.67
CA GLY A 186 -11.02 8.36 -11.60
C GLY A 186 -9.82 9.24 -11.98
N PHE A 187 -10.03 10.54 -11.86
CA PHE A 187 -8.95 11.52 -11.98
C PHE A 187 -8.26 11.73 -10.63
N GLN A 188 -9.06 11.95 -9.56
CA GLN A 188 -8.57 12.17 -8.20
C GLN A 188 -9.67 11.85 -7.18
N PRO A 189 -9.52 10.78 -6.39
CA PRO A 189 -8.43 9.81 -6.43
C PRO A 189 -8.51 8.89 -7.67
N ARG A 190 -7.35 8.38 -8.11
CA ARG A 190 -7.28 7.49 -9.28
C ARG A 190 -7.98 6.16 -9.01
N ILE A 191 -7.74 5.56 -7.85
CA ILE A 191 -8.30 4.26 -7.42
C ILE A 191 -9.09 4.46 -6.12
N ASN A 192 -10.38 4.79 -6.22
CA ASN A 192 -11.21 5.10 -5.05
C ASN A 192 -11.69 3.84 -4.31
N TYR A 193 -10.76 3.08 -3.72
CA TYR A 193 -11.09 1.87 -2.98
C TYR A 193 -11.80 2.14 -1.63
N ILE A 194 -11.65 3.33 -1.02
CA ILE A 194 -12.43 3.72 0.17
C ILE A 194 -13.92 3.75 -0.11
N LYS A 195 -14.34 4.15 -1.32
CA LYS A 195 -15.75 4.09 -1.72
C LYS A 195 -16.28 2.65 -1.67
N VAL A 196 -15.48 1.68 -2.10
CA VAL A 196 -15.84 0.25 -2.03
C VAL A 196 -15.93 -0.20 -0.57
N ILE A 197 -14.95 0.18 0.26
CA ILE A 197 -14.95 -0.13 1.70
C ILE A 197 -16.22 0.42 2.37
N ASN A 198 -16.60 1.67 2.10
CA ASN A 198 -17.82 2.26 2.67
C ASN A 198 -19.07 1.44 2.29
N ASN A 199 -19.18 0.99 1.04
CA ASN A 199 -20.32 0.22 0.59
C ASN A 199 -20.36 -1.19 1.22
N LEU A 200 -19.22 -1.86 1.34
CA LEU A 200 -19.15 -3.23 1.86
C LEU A 200 -19.29 -3.30 3.40
N TYR A 201 -18.77 -2.29 4.11
CA TYR A 201 -18.72 -2.30 5.58
C TYR A 201 -19.66 -1.29 6.24
N HIS A 202 -20.50 -0.60 5.45
CA HIS A 202 -21.47 0.40 5.91
C HIS A 202 -20.85 1.49 6.81
N LEU A 203 -19.73 2.07 6.40
CA LEU A 203 -18.94 3.06 7.15
C LEU A 203 -19.25 4.51 6.74
#